data_7c6c09f5cb4233bc714d0041a8247123
#
_entry.id   7c6c09f5cb4233bc714d0041a8247123
#
_cell.length_a   1.000
_cell.length_b   1.000
_cell.length_c   1.000
_cell.angle_alpha   90.00
_cell.angle_beta   90.00
_cell.angle_gamma   90.00
#
_symmetry.space_group_name_H-M   'P 1'
#
loop_
_entity.id
_entity.type
_entity.pdbx_description
1 polymer ?
#
loop_
_entity_poly.entity_id
_entity_poly.type
_entity_poly.pdbx_seq_one_letter_code
_entity_poly.pdbx_strand_id
1 'polypeptide(L)'
;MDFTIPEELRALRKSYAAFLDREIRPIEEGLFEDLTGLDPDRDRLYGGALAVRRRSAEEGFYACYLPEAVGGWGVSTLGTALLVEDAARSGLRLAPLTLGVPNPSGPSPMLLKLPEHLWPTYLHPVVRAEKTMCFALTEPEAGSDAQAIRTSARRDGDDWVIDGMKHYITNGDKADFAVVFAVTDKEKRADGGITAFVVPSEQFRVGKVQATMADAHPSELWFDGSRVPADHVIGEVGRGFQAAMSFLNGGRAGFAAQSLGLAELCLDQAVAHARTRTAFGRPLAENQGVSFPLAECKAEIEAMRWMTYHLAWATDQADGSGAALALDSSIAKFYCTERAYAVADRCLQVFGGMGLLREGPIERVLRHLRVLRVVEGASEVQKLVIARSLGL
;
A
#
# COMPACT_ATOMS: atom_id res chain seq x y z
N MET A 1 -2.84 9.60 -29.10
CA MET A 1 -2.31 9.19 -27.79
C MET A 1 -1.12 8.29 -28.06
N ASP A 2 0.02 8.56 -27.45
CA ASP A 2 1.15 7.64 -27.47
C ASP A 2 1.09 6.81 -26.17
N PHE A 3 0.96 5.49 -26.32
CA PHE A 3 0.93 4.54 -25.21
C PHE A 3 2.29 3.87 -24.98
N THR A 4 3.33 4.38 -25.62
CA THR A 4 4.68 3.85 -25.48
C THR A 4 5.25 4.23 -24.12
N ILE A 5 5.67 3.25 -23.33
CA ILE A 5 6.41 3.51 -22.09
C ILE A 5 7.75 4.15 -22.46
N PRO A 6 8.11 5.32 -21.90
CA PRO A 6 9.40 5.99 -22.15
C PRO A 6 10.59 5.06 -21.95
N GLU A 7 11.65 5.29 -22.72
CA GLU A 7 12.84 4.41 -22.67
C GLU A 7 13.51 4.44 -21.30
N GLU A 8 13.57 5.60 -20.66
CA GLU A 8 14.08 5.76 -19.30
C GLU A 8 13.32 4.91 -18.27
N LEU A 9 11.98 4.84 -18.36
CA LEU A 9 11.17 4.00 -17.47
C LEU A 9 11.35 2.51 -17.76
N ARG A 10 11.58 2.13 -19.03
CA ARG A 10 11.93 0.75 -19.39
C ARG A 10 13.30 0.35 -18.82
N ALA A 11 14.29 1.26 -18.90
CA ALA A 11 15.60 1.06 -18.30
C ALA A 11 15.53 0.96 -16.78
N LEU A 12 14.72 1.83 -16.13
CA LEU A 12 14.47 1.80 -14.68
C LEU A 12 13.87 0.45 -14.25
N ARG A 13 12.82 -0.03 -14.94
CA ARG A 13 12.23 -1.37 -14.67
C ARG A 13 13.25 -2.49 -14.77
N LYS A 14 14.09 -2.46 -15.79
CA LYS A 14 15.16 -3.48 -15.98
C LYS A 14 16.15 -3.44 -14.83
N SER A 15 16.59 -2.26 -14.40
CA SER A 15 17.49 -2.10 -13.25
C SER A 15 16.84 -2.61 -11.98
N TYR A 16 15.57 -2.30 -11.77
CA TYR A 16 14.82 -2.73 -10.61
C TYR A 16 14.62 -4.25 -10.56
N ALA A 17 14.27 -4.88 -11.68
CA ALA A 17 14.17 -6.34 -11.76
C ALA A 17 15.52 -7.02 -11.42
N ALA A 18 16.63 -6.50 -11.95
CA ALA A 18 17.95 -7.00 -11.61
C ALA A 18 18.31 -6.80 -10.12
N PHE A 19 17.88 -5.69 -9.52
CA PHE A 19 18.02 -5.46 -8.08
C PHE A 19 17.21 -6.48 -7.27
N LEU A 20 15.96 -6.75 -7.62
CA LEU A 20 15.14 -7.75 -6.93
C LEU A 20 15.79 -9.13 -6.96
N ASP A 21 16.30 -9.55 -8.10
CA ASP A 21 16.94 -10.86 -8.25
C ASP A 21 18.28 -10.96 -7.52
N ARG A 22 19.10 -9.91 -7.59
CA ARG A 22 20.45 -9.93 -7.00
C ARG A 22 20.45 -9.72 -5.49
N GLU A 23 19.58 -8.83 -4.97
CA GLU A 23 19.66 -8.36 -3.59
C GLU A 23 18.50 -8.86 -2.72
N ILE A 24 17.30 -8.94 -3.28
CA ILE A 24 16.10 -9.24 -2.47
C ILE A 24 15.80 -10.74 -2.43
N ARG A 25 15.94 -11.44 -3.55
CA ARG A 25 15.72 -12.89 -3.61
C ARG A 25 16.58 -13.65 -2.60
N PRO A 26 17.91 -13.41 -2.44
CA PRO A 26 18.71 -14.11 -1.45
C PRO A 26 18.27 -13.83 0.00
N ILE A 27 17.83 -12.61 0.31
CA ILE A 27 17.31 -12.26 1.63
C ILE A 27 16.05 -13.08 1.91
N GLU A 28 15.14 -13.15 0.93
CA GLU A 28 13.88 -13.87 1.05
C GLU A 28 14.10 -15.39 1.16
N GLU A 29 14.94 -15.96 0.32
CA GLU A 29 15.29 -17.39 0.36
C GLU A 29 15.87 -17.77 1.73
N GLY A 30 16.84 -17.03 2.25
CA GLY A 30 17.42 -17.28 3.57
C GLY A 30 16.40 -17.08 4.73
N LEU A 31 15.39 -16.22 4.53
CA LEU A 31 14.34 -16.02 5.54
C LEU A 31 13.33 -17.17 5.57
N PHE A 32 13.02 -17.77 4.39
CA PHE A 32 11.93 -18.74 4.23
C PHE A 32 12.41 -20.18 4.02
N GLU A 33 13.72 -20.44 4.03
CA GLU A 33 14.31 -21.77 3.80
C GLU A 33 13.76 -22.84 4.75
N ASP A 34 13.44 -22.48 6.01
CA ASP A 34 12.92 -23.40 7.03
C ASP A 34 11.39 -23.35 7.20
N LEU A 35 10.68 -22.56 6.39
CA LEU A 35 9.25 -22.38 6.57
C LEU A 35 8.45 -23.44 5.82
N THR A 36 8.17 -24.53 6.49
CA THR A 36 7.22 -25.56 6.06
C THR A 36 5.77 -25.07 6.19
N GLY A 37 5.35 -24.14 5.32
CA GLY A 37 3.92 -23.83 5.07
C GLY A 37 3.10 -23.19 6.18
N LEU A 38 3.62 -23.03 7.38
CA LEU A 38 2.94 -22.38 8.50
C LEU A 38 3.28 -20.87 8.56
N ASP A 39 2.43 -20.09 9.23
CA ASP A 39 2.66 -18.65 9.35
C ASP A 39 4.03 -18.41 9.97
N PRO A 40 4.91 -17.65 9.27
CA PRO A 40 6.23 -17.35 9.80
C PRO A 40 6.09 -16.51 11.07
N ASP A 41 7.07 -16.68 11.99
CA ASP A 41 7.19 -15.81 13.14
C ASP A 41 7.15 -14.34 12.69
N ARG A 42 6.26 -13.60 13.31
CA ARG A 42 6.03 -12.19 13.00
C ARG A 42 7.28 -11.33 13.13
N ASP A 43 8.12 -11.57 14.16
CA ASP A 43 9.33 -10.79 14.36
C ASP A 43 10.39 -11.13 13.30
N ARG A 44 10.46 -12.38 12.85
CA ARG A 44 11.29 -12.81 11.73
C ARG A 44 10.85 -12.15 10.42
N LEU A 45 9.54 -12.10 10.14
CA LEU A 45 8.99 -11.39 8.97
C LEU A 45 9.31 -9.89 9.02
N TYR A 46 9.17 -9.27 10.18
CA TYR A 46 9.47 -7.86 10.35
C TYR A 46 10.97 -7.59 10.16
N GLY A 47 11.84 -8.44 10.70
CA GLY A 47 13.28 -8.36 10.48
C GLY A 47 13.65 -8.43 9.00
N GLY A 48 13.05 -9.37 8.26
CA GLY A 48 13.18 -9.46 6.80
C GLY A 48 12.68 -8.22 6.07
N ALA A 49 11.53 -7.69 6.49
CA ALA A 49 10.97 -6.45 5.94
C ALA A 49 11.92 -5.25 6.13
N LEU A 50 12.54 -5.12 7.30
CA LEU A 50 13.54 -4.07 7.56
C LEU A 50 14.79 -4.27 6.71
N ALA A 51 15.28 -5.51 6.56
CA ALA A 51 16.46 -5.81 5.74
C ALA A 51 16.25 -5.40 4.28
N VAL A 52 15.11 -5.77 3.68
CA VAL A 52 14.82 -5.41 2.28
C VAL A 52 14.58 -3.91 2.10
N ARG A 53 13.97 -3.22 3.07
CA ARG A 53 13.79 -1.75 3.04
C ARG A 53 15.14 -1.03 3.08
N ARG A 54 16.03 -1.42 4.00
CA ARG A 54 17.37 -0.83 4.12
C ARG A 54 18.17 -1.05 2.86
N ARG A 55 18.18 -2.29 2.33
CA ARG A 55 18.89 -2.58 1.09
C ARG A 55 18.33 -1.78 -0.09
N SER A 56 17.02 -1.62 -0.15
CA SER A 56 16.38 -0.79 -1.17
C SER A 56 16.65 0.71 -1.00
N ALA A 57 16.75 1.20 0.23
CA ALA A 57 17.11 2.59 0.50
C ALA A 57 18.56 2.88 0.11
N GLU A 58 19.50 1.97 0.36
CA GLU A 58 20.91 2.05 -0.06
C GLU A 58 21.05 2.13 -1.60
N GLU A 59 20.21 1.42 -2.35
CA GLU A 59 20.17 1.44 -3.81
C GLU A 59 19.26 2.55 -4.38
N GLY A 60 18.57 3.33 -3.52
CA GLY A 60 17.75 4.48 -3.88
C GLY A 60 16.31 4.19 -4.29
N PHE A 61 15.89 2.91 -4.39
CA PHE A 61 14.53 2.56 -4.82
C PHE A 61 13.46 2.85 -3.77
N TYR A 62 13.79 2.75 -2.46
CA TYR A 62 12.80 2.82 -1.37
C TYR A 62 12.00 4.13 -1.36
N ALA A 63 12.67 5.25 -1.63
CA ALA A 63 12.08 6.58 -1.65
C ALA A 63 12.13 7.24 -3.04
N CYS A 64 12.29 6.46 -4.12
CA CYS A 64 12.57 6.96 -5.48
C CYS A 64 11.56 7.99 -5.99
N TYR A 65 10.31 7.95 -5.52
CA TYR A 65 9.23 8.89 -5.88
C TYR A 65 9.28 10.23 -5.14
N LEU A 66 10.09 10.37 -4.09
CA LEU A 66 10.27 11.63 -3.39
C LEU A 66 11.22 12.56 -4.16
N PRO A 67 11.17 13.88 -3.89
CA PRO A 67 12.09 14.83 -4.49
C PRO A 67 13.57 14.53 -4.17
N GLU A 68 14.46 14.88 -5.09
CA GLU A 68 15.92 14.74 -4.92
C GLU A 68 16.44 15.46 -3.66
N ALA A 69 15.86 16.60 -3.32
CA ALA A 69 16.24 17.40 -2.14
C ALA A 69 16.14 16.64 -0.82
N VAL A 70 15.37 15.55 -0.78
CA VAL A 70 15.20 14.70 0.43
C VAL A 70 15.72 13.28 0.25
N GLY A 71 16.46 13.02 -0.83
CA GLY A 71 17.09 11.73 -1.11
C GLY A 71 16.28 10.79 -2.00
N GLY A 72 15.22 11.29 -2.65
CA GLY A 72 14.51 10.58 -3.72
C GLY A 72 15.15 10.81 -5.09
N TRP A 73 14.48 10.33 -6.15
CA TRP A 73 14.88 10.53 -7.55
C TRP A 73 13.83 11.31 -8.35
N GLY A 74 12.72 11.73 -7.73
CA GLY A 74 11.63 12.38 -8.43
C GLY A 74 10.95 11.49 -9.47
N VAL A 75 10.98 10.16 -9.29
CA VAL A 75 10.33 9.23 -10.21
C VAL A 75 8.85 9.55 -10.29
N SER A 76 8.34 9.67 -11.52
CA SER A 76 6.94 9.97 -11.80
C SER A 76 5.99 8.92 -11.21
N THR A 77 4.72 9.27 -11.07
CA THR A 77 3.69 8.34 -10.60
C THR A 77 3.58 7.14 -11.54
N LEU A 78 3.69 7.36 -12.86
CA LEU A 78 3.73 6.27 -13.83
C LEU A 78 4.95 5.37 -13.62
N GLY A 79 6.14 5.95 -13.45
CA GLY A 79 7.36 5.19 -13.16
C GLY A 79 7.23 4.38 -11.87
N THR A 80 6.73 4.99 -10.82
CA THR A 80 6.48 4.32 -9.53
C THR A 80 5.46 3.18 -9.66
N ALA A 81 4.35 3.39 -10.38
CA ALA A 81 3.35 2.35 -10.61
C ALA A 81 3.94 1.14 -11.36
N LEU A 82 4.80 1.39 -12.35
CA LEU A 82 5.50 0.32 -13.07
C LEU A 82 6.42 -0.51 -12.16
N LEU A 83 7.15 0.14 -11.24
CA LEU A 83 7.98 -0.57 -10.27
C LEU A 83 7.14 -1.38 -9.27
N VAL A 84 6.00 -0.85 -8.81
CA VAL A 84 5.06 -1.55 -7.91
C VAL A 84 4.47 -2.77 -8.60
N GLU A 85 4.10 -2.67 -9.88
CA GLU A 85 3.65 -3.79 -10.71
C GLU A 85 4.73 -4.88 -10.80
N ASP A 86 5.98 -4.50 -11.12
CA ASP A 86 7.11 -5.42 -11.22
C ASP A 86 7.42 -6.11 -9.89
N ALA A 87 7.42 -5.37 -8.78
CA ALA A 87 7.58 -5.93 -7.44
C ALA A 87 6.51 -6.99 -7.12
N ALA A 88 5.25 -6.67 -7.41
CA ALA A 88 4.13 -7.57 -7.16
C ALA A 88 4.17 -8.82 -8.06
N ARG A 89 4.54 -8.65 -9.33
CA ARG A 89 4.66 -9.74 -10.30
C ARG A 89 5.85 -10.64 -10.08
N SER A 90 6.91 -10.17 -9.40
CA SER A 90 8.15 -10.94 -9.16
C SER A 90 7.93 -12.27 -8.42
N GLY A 91 6.80 -12.42 -7.73
CA GLY A 91 6.50 -13.56 -6.88
C GLY A 91 7.20 -13.53 -5.52
N LEU A 92 8.17 -12.62 -5.32
CA LEU A 92 8.82 -12.43 -4.04
C LEU A 92 7.85 -11.80 -3.03
N ARG A 93 7.77 -12.38 -1.84
CA ARG A 93 6.86 -11.94 -0.77
C ARG A 93 7.22 -10.57 -0.22
N LEU A 94 8.50 -10.27 -0.13
CA LEU A 94 9.03 -9.04 0.44
C LEU A 94 9.31 -7.95 -0.61
N ALA A 95 9.31 -8.26 -1.91
CA ALA A 95 9.57 -7.29 -2.97
C ALA A 95 8.66 -6.04 -2.91
N PRO A 96 7.33 -6.12 -2.61
CA PRO A 96 6.51 -4.93 -2.45
C PRO A 96 6.95 -3.98 -1.33
N LEU A 97 7.78 -4.45 -0.39
CA LEU A 97 8.30 -3.65 0.72
C LEU A 97 9.58 -2.88 0.36
N THR A 98 10.17 -3.15 -0.80
CA THR A 98 11.33 -2.42 -1.33
C THR A 98 10.95 -1.02 -1.83
N LEU A 99 9.66 -0.76 -2.00
CA LEU A 99 9.12 0.55 -2.34
C LEU A 99 8.35 1.12 -1.14
N GLY A 100 8.54 2.40 -0.88
CA GLY A 100 7.83 3.09 0.21
C GLY A 100 6.34 3.26 -0.05
N VAL A 101 5.90 3.13 -1.29
CA VAL A 101 4.49 3.19 -1.70
C VAL A 101 4.07 1.89 -2.39
N PRO A 102 2.83 1.50 -2.25
CA PRO A 102 1.71 2.09 -1.49
C PRO A 102 1.73 1.77 0.01
N ASN A 103 2.89 1.49 0.59
CA ASN A 103 3.03 1.08 1.98
C ASN A 103 2.80 2.27 2.94
N PRO A 104 1.85 2.22 3.88
CA PRO A 104 1.58 3.30 4.83
C PRO A 104 2.70 3.50 5.87
N SER A 105 3.68 2.62 5.92
CA SER A 105 4.84 2.69 6.83
C SER A 105 6.12 3.20 6.14
N GLY A 106 6.04 3.47 4.83
CA GLY A 106 7.14 4.00 4.04
C GLY A 106 7.27 5.53 4.13
N PRO A 107 8.27 6.10 3.44
CA PRO A 107 8.47 7.54 3.40
C PRO A 107 7.27 8.25 2.76
N SER A 108 6.40 8.79 3.59
CA SER A 108 5.19 9.48 3.15
C SER A 108 5.49 10.88 2.63
N PRO A 109 4.98 11.30 1.45
CA PRO A 109 5.04 12.68 0.99
C PRO A 109 4.41 13.69 1.97
N MET A 110 3.56 13.23 2.88
CA MET A 110 3.00 14.08 3.95
C MET A 110 4.09 14.66 4.84
N LEU A 111 5.19 13.94 5.09
CA LEU A 111 6.30 14.38 5.93
C LEU A 111 7.03 15.59 5.34
N LEU A 112 6.92 15.85 4.03
CA LEU A 112 7.44 17.07 3.38
C LEU A 112 6.73 18.34 3.88
N LYS A 113 5.55 18.21 4.50
CA LYS A 113 4.79 19.33 5.08
C LYS A 113 5.16 19.61 6.53
N LEU A 114 6.08 18.85 7.12
CA LEU A 114 6.66 19.16 8.43
C LEU A 114 7.58 20.38 8.31
N PRO A 115 7.73 21.19 9.38
CA PRO A 115 8.80 22.17 9.47
C PRO A 115 10.17 21.55 9.19
N GLU A 116 11.00 22.19 8.38
CA GLU A 116 12.27 21.62 7.90
C GLU A 116 13.22 21.21 9.04
N HIS A 117 13.19 21.90 10.18
CA HIS A 117 14.01 21.55 11.34
C HIS A 117 13.65 20.18 11.96
N LEU A 118 12.45 19.63 11.65
CA LEU A 118 12.02 18.29 12.07
C LEU A 118 12.39 17.19 11.06
N TRP A 119 12.81 17.54 9.83
CA TRP A 119 13.17 16.56 8.81
C TRP A 119 14.32 15.62 9.23
N PRO A 120 15.38 16.08 9.93
CA PRO A 120 16.43 15.21 10.42
C PRO A 120 15.94 14.13 11.41
N THR A 121 14.84 14.41 12.13
CA THR A 121 14.28 13.51 13.13
C THR A 121 13.26 12.54 12.54
N TYR A 122 12.44 12.97 11.58
CA TYR A 122 11.28 12.20 11.10
C TYR A 122 11.36 11.83 9.62
N LEU A 123 11.74 12.74 8.73
CA LEU A 123 11.71 12.46 7.28
C LEU A 123 12.94 11.68 6.83
N HIS A 124 14.14 12.21 7.05
CA HIS A 124 15.37 11.59 6.54
C HIS A 124 15.62 10.18 7.06
N PRO A 125 15.36 9.84 8.35
CA PRO A 125 15.53 8.47 8.82
C PRO A 125 14.54 7.48 8.19
N VAL A 126 13.31 7.92 7.86
CA VAL A 126 12.35 7.06 7.15
C VAL A 126 12.77 6.86 5.69
N VAL A 127 13.26 7.90 5.02
CA VAL A 127 13.82 7.80 3.65
C VAL A 127 14.95 6.78 3.58
N ARG A 128 15.82 6.74 4.61
CA ARG A 128 16.93 5.78 4.73
C ARG A 128 16.54 4.43 5.34
N ALA A 129 15.24 4.19 5.57
CA ALA A 129 14.72 3.00 6.25
C ALA A 129 15.37 2.73 7.63
N GLU A 130 15.84 3.76 8.31
CA GLU A 130 16.36 3.72 9.68
C GLU A 130 15.23 3.77 10.70
N LYS A 131 14.13 4.47 10.38
CA LYS A 131 12.90 4.54 11.17
C LYS A 131 11.69 4.06 10.37
N THR A 132 10.71 3.55 11.10
CA THR A 132 9.40 3.15 10.57
C THR A 132 8.33 4.09 11.12
N MET A 133 7.45 4.58 10.26
CA MET A 133 6.25 5.30 10.67
C MET A 133 4.99 4.44 10.57
N CYS A 134 3.91 4.89 11.17
CA CYS A 134 2.58 4.36 10.90
C CYS A 134 1.57 5.49 10.63
N PHE A 135 0.52 5.16 9.85
CA PHE A 135 -0.56 6.08 9.50
C PHE A 135 -1.78 5.79 10.37
N ALA A 136 -2.09 6.68 11.33
CA ALA A 136 -3.04 6.45 12.39
C ALA A 136 -4.32 7.33 12.23
N LEU A 137 -5.18 6.96 11.27
CA LEU A 137 -6.45 7.63 10.98
C LEU A 137 -7.64 6.88 11.61
N THR A 138 -7.76 5.58 11.31
CA THR A 138 -8.91 4.73 11.62
C THR A 138 -9.14 4.57 13.12
N GLU A 139 -10.40 4.57 13.53
CA GLU A 139 -10.86 4.32 14.90
C GLU A 139 -11.88 3.18 14.93
N PRO A 140 -12.21 2.59 16.10
CA PRO A 140 -13.19 1.50 16.18
C PRO A 140 -14.53 1.81 15.52
N GLU A 141 -15.02 3.05 15.64
CA GLU A 141 -16.30 3.50 15.10
C GLU A 141 -16.18 4.37 13.84
N ALA A 142 -14.96 4.64 13.36
CA ALA A 142 -14.67 5.50 12.22
C ALA A 142 -13.66 4.86 11.25
N GLY A 143 -14.13 3.93 10.44
CA GLY A 143 -13.39 3.30 9.34
C GLY A 143 -13.75 3.94 8.01
N SER A 144 -14.82 3.46 7.36
CA SER A 144 -15.31 4.01 6.08
C SER A 144 -15.76 5.46 6.22
N ASP A 145 -16.35 5.83 7.34
CA ASP A 145 -16.64 7.23 7.69
C ASP A 145 -15.45 7.83 8.47
N ALA A 146 -14.37 8.11 7.76
CA ALA A 146 -13.17 8.69 8.35
C ALA A 146 -13.36 10.12 8.88
N GLN A 147 -14.48 10.78 8.56
CA GLN A 147 -14.83 12.09 9.10
C GLN A 147 -15.35 12.02 10.54
N ALA A 148 -15.82 10.84 10.95
CA ALA A 148 -16.42 10.61 12.27
C ALA A 148 -15.39 10.29 13.37
N ILE A 149 -14.08 10.45 13.12
CA ILE A 149 -13.05 10.23 14.14
C ILE A 149 -13.31 11.09 15.39
N ARG A 150 -12.94 10.55 16.56
CA ARG A 150 -13.18 11.17 17.87
C ARG A 150 -11.91 11.47 18.66
N THR A 151 -10.76 10.86 18.29
CA THR A 151 -9.47 11.24 18.85
C THR A 151 -9.34 12.75 18.77
N SER A 152 -9.10 13.41 19.90
CA SER A 152 -9.10 14.87 20.01
C SER A 152 -7.70 15.39 20.32
N ALA A 153 -7.41 16.60 19.91
CA ALA A 153 -6.24 17.33 20.30
C ALA A 153 -6.64 18.73 20.77
N ARG A 154 -6.14 19.12 21.95
CA ARG A 154 -6.34 20.45 22.52
C ARG A 154 -5.00 21.14 22.72
N ARG A 155 -5.02 22.46 22.57
CA ARG A 155 -3.84 23.27 22.86
C ARG A 155 -3.66 23.39 24.36
N ASP A 156 -2.41 23.27 24.83
CA ASP A 156 -2.02 23.44 26.23
C ASP A 156 -0.65 24.10 26.33
N GLY A 157 -0.63 25.43 26.38
CA GLY A 157 0.59 26.23 26.26
C GLY A 157 1.25 26.04 24.90
N ASP A 158 2.52 25.65 24.91
CA ASP A 158 3.31 25.41 23.69
C ASP A 158 3.15 23.98 23.14
N ASP A 159 2.30 23.17 23.75
CA ASP A 159 2.07 21.79 23.35
C ASP A 159 0.64 21.56 22.81
N TRP A 160 0.47 20.44 22.12
CA TRP A 160 -0.80 19.77 21.90
C TRP A 160 -0.91 18.56 22.84
N VAL A 161 -2.10 18.35 23.39
CA VAL A 161 -2.44 17.18 24.20
C VAL A 161 -3.47 16.37 23.42
N ILE A 162 -3.12 15.12 23.12
CA ILE A 162 -3.91 14.21 22.29
C ILE A 162 -4.50 13.12 23.17
N ASP A 163 -5.82 12.92 23.03
CA ASP A 163 -6.59 11.90 23.75
C ASP A 163 -7.43 11.09 22.77
N GLY A 164 -7.39 9.75 22.89
CA GLY A 164 -8.21 8.86 22.07
C GLY A 164 -7.55 7.54 21.76
N MET A 165 -8.08 6.86 20.74
CA MET A 165 -7.63 5.54 20.31
C MET A 165 -7.68 5.40 18.80
N LYS A 166 -6.65 4.79 18.22
CA LYS A 166 -6.61 4.39 16.82
C LYS A 166 -6.62 2.87 16.70
N HIS A 167 -7.25 2.37 15.63
CA HIS A 167 -7.49 0.95 15.42
C HIS A 167 -7.07 0.50 14.02
N TYR A 168 -6.67 -0.76 13.88
CA TYR A 168 -6.16 -1.34 12.63
C TYR A 168 -4.95 -0.61 12.06
N ILE A 169 -4.03 -0.15 12.91
CA ILE A 169 -2.86 0.60 12.47
C ILE A 169 -1.74 -0.36 12.08
N THR A 170 -1.48 -0.44 10.78
CA THR A 170 -0.40 -1.27 10.22
C THR A 170 0.95 -0.83 10.78
N ASN A 171 1.73 -1.79 11.30
CA ASN A 171 3.02 -1.58 11.95
C ASN A 171 2.99 -0.60 13.15
N GLY A 172 1.84 -0.31 13.75
CA GLY A 172 1.75 0.61 14.87
C GLY A 172 2.55 0.17 16.10
N ASP A 173 2.74 -1.13 16.28
CA ASP A 173 3.56 -1.71 17.36
C ASP A 173 5.07 -1.71 17.06
N LYS A 174 5.48 -1.37 15.85
CA LYS A 174 6.86 -1.34 15.39
C LYS A 174 7.30 0.06 14.94
N ALA A 175 6.37 1.02 14.98
CA ALA A 175 6.62 2.38 14.51
C ALA A 175 7.43 3.19 15.53
N ASP A 176 8.43 3.93 15.07
CA ASP A 176 9.18 4.91 15.86
C ASP A 176 8.35 6.17 16.12
N PHE A 177 7.38 6.45 15.25
CA PHE A 177 6.39 7.51 15.40
C PHE A 177 5.14 7.24 14.57
N ALA A 178 4.03 7.88 14.94
CA ALA A 178 2.77 7.82 14.23
C ALA A 178 2.42 9.17 13.58
N VAL A 179 1.85 9.12 12.37
CA VAL A 179 1.09 10.24 11.80
C VAL A 179 -0.35 10.10 12.28
N VAL A 180 -0.74 10.95 13.24
CA VAL A 180 -2.02 10.86 13.95
C VAL A 180 -2.96 11.97 13.49
N PHE A 181 -4.20 11.60 13.18
CA PHE A 181 -5.25 12.55 12.85
C PHE A 181 -6.17 12.72 14.05
N ALA A 182 -6.29 13.95 14.54
CA ALA A 182 -7.11 14.28 15.70
C ALA A 182 -7.99 15.52 15.46
N VAL A 183 -9.14 15.54 16.12
CA VAL A 183 -10.10 16.64 16.07
C VAL A 183 -9.58 17.78 16.94
N THR A 184 -9.31 18.92 16.32
CA THR A 184 -8.90 20.18 16.96
C THR A 184 -10.06 21.18 17.05
N ASP A 185 -11.08 21.01 16.20
CA ASP A 185 -12.33 21.82 16.22
C ASP A 185 -13.52 20.89 15.94
N LYS A 186 -14.33 20.66 16.97
CA LYS A 186 -15.47 19.72 16.92
C LYS A 186 -16.61 20.22 16.02
N GLU A 187 -16.74 21.53 15.83
CA GLU A 187 -17.79 22.10 15.01
C GLU A 187 -17.49 21.97 13.52
N LYS A 188 -16.23 22.15 13.15
CA LYS A 188 -15.79 22.07 11.75
C LYS A 188 -15.51 20.64 11.25
N ARG A 189 -15.12 19.72 12.13
CA ARG A 189 -14.80 18.33 11.77
C ARG A 189 -13.91 18.23 10.50
N ALA A 190 -14.37 17.52 9.47
CA ALA A 190 -13.65 17.38 8.20
C ALA A 190 -13.44 18.69 7.44
N ASP A 191 -14.27 19.69 7.67
CA ASP A 191 -14.26 20.99 7.00
C ASP A 191 -13.35 22.02 7.70
N GLY A 192 -12.23 21.55 8.26
CA GLY A 192 -11.23 22.40 8.90
C GLY A 192 -11.03 22.13 10.39
N GLY A 193 -11.57 21.03 10.91
CA GLY A 193 -11.48 20.70 12.33
C GLY A 193 -10.60 19.48 12.64
N ILE A 194 -9.95 18.85 11.65
CA ILE A 194 -9.03 17.73 11.85
C ILE A 194 -7.62 18.16 11.50
N THR A 195 -6.68 17.90 12.41
CA THR A 195 -5.26 18.21 12.25
C THR A 195 -4.45 16.92 12.21
N ALA A 196 -3.38 16.90 11.43
CA ALA A 196 -2.41 15.81 11.40
C ALA A 196 -1.18 16.15 12.25
N PHE A 197 -0.73 15.20 13.06
CA PHE A 197 0.39 15.35 13.99
C PHE A 197 1.42 14.25 13.77
N VAL A 198 2.70 14.57 13.98
CA VAL A 198 3.72 13.55 14.24
C VAL A 198 3.77 13.31 15.74
N VAL A 199 3.57 12.07 16.16
CA VAL A 199 3.56 11.66 17.56
C VAL A 199 4.62 10.59 17.76
N PRO A 200 5.71 10.84 18.53
CA PRO A 200 6.74 9.87 18.84
C PRO A 200 6.18 8.63 19.56
N SER A 201 6.82 7.48 19.41
CA SER A 201 6.33 6.20 19.97
C SER A 201 6.22 6.19 21.48
N GLU A 202 7.05 6.95 22.19
CA GLU A 202 7.00 7.11 23.63
C GLU A 202 5.78 7.88 24.14
N GLN A 203 5.05 8.52 23.23
CA GLN A 203 3.84 9.29 23.52
C GLN A 203 2.53 8.51 23.30
N PHE A 204 2.61 7.24 22.89
CA PHE A 204 1.43 6.39 22.78
C PHE A 204 1.70 4.98 23.30
N ARG A 205 0.65 4.31 23.74
CA ARG A 205 0.71 2.93 24.17
C ARG A 205 0.15 2.02 23.09
N VAL A 206 0.91 0.99 22.74
CA VAL A 206 0.42 -0.08 21.84
C VAL A 206 -0.55 -0.97 22.63
N GLY A 207 -1.74 -1.17 22.07
CA GLY A 207 -2.74 -2.09 22.59
C GLY A 207 -2.63 -3.47 21.94
N LYS A 208 -3.78 -4.04 21.59
CA LYS A 208 -3.84 -5.36 20.94
C LYS A 208 -3.24 -5.31 19.52
N VAL A 209 -2.35 -6.26 19.25
CA VAL A 209 -1.91 -6.57 17.91
C VAL A 209 -2.81 -7.67 17.35
N GLN A 210 -3.38 -7.47 16.17
CA GLN A 210 -4.39 -8.34 15.59
C GLN A 210 -3.79 -9.23 14.51
N ALA A 211 -4.06 -10.52 14.56
CA ALA A 211 -3.81 -11.43 13.45
C ALA A 211 -4.89 -11.22 12.38
N THR A 212 -4.48 -11.15 11.12
CA THR A 212 -5.40 -11.10 9.97
C THR A 212 -5.28 -12.34 9.11
N MET A 213 -6.11 -12.45 8.09
CA MET A 213 -6.00 -13.54 7.10
C MET A 213 -4.78 -13.40 6.19
N ALA A 214 -4.10 -12.26 6.21
CA ALA A 214 -2.86 -11.99 5.45
C ALA A 214 -1.69 -11.75 6.41
N ASP A 215 -0.52 -11.42 5.86
CA ASP A 215 0.71 -11.23 6.66
C ASP A 215 0.75 -9.89 7.42
N ALA A 216 -0.31 -9.12 7.38
CA ALA A 216 -0.42 -7.86 8.09
C ALA A 216 -0.93 -8.07 9.52
N HIS A 217 -0.30 -7.41 10.46
CA HIS A 217 -0.65 -7.45 11.89
C HIS A 217 -0.88 -6.02 12.40
N PRO A 218 -2.06 -5.44 12.10
CA PRO A 218 -2.36 -4.10 12.60
C PRO A 218 -2.56 -4.10 14.10
N SER A 219 -2.34 -2.96 14.73
CA SER A 219 -2.43 -2.77 16.17
C SER A 219 -3.37 -1.64 16.56
N GLU A 220 -3.73 -1.62 17.84
CA GLU A 220 -4.37 -0.50 18.52
C GLU A 220 -3.30 0.46 19.02
N LEU A 221 -3.54 1.76 18.91
CA LEU A 221 -2.74 2.81 19.53
C LEU A 221 -3.60 3.65 20.45
N TRP A 222 -3.16 3.81 21.70
CA TRP A 222 -3.85 4.55 22.73
C TRP A 222 -3.09 5.83 23.08
N PHE A 223 -3.79 6.94 23.09
CA PHE A 223 -3.31 8.27 23.44
C PHE A 223 -4.06 8.72 24.72
N ASP A 224 -3.33 8.91 25.78
CA ASP A 224 -3.86 9.29 27.09
C ASP A 224 -3.06 10.49 27.61
N GLY A 225 -3.51 11.68 27.27
CA GLY A 225 -2.77 12.91 27.54
C GLY A 225 -1.43 13.00 26.79
N SER A 226 -1.34 12.40 25.61
CA SER A 226 -0.11 12.37 24.78
C SER A 226 0.31 13.78 24.40
N ARG A 227 1.50 14.20 24.80
CA ARG A 227 1.98 15.58 24.57
C ARG A 227 2.95 15.63 23.39
N VAL A 228 2.71 16.55 22.49
CA VAL A 228 3.62 16.88 21.39
C VAL A 228 3.77 18.38 21.25
N PRO A 229 4.99 18.87 20.92
CA PRO A 229 5.23 20.31 20.70
C PRO A 229 4.32 20.89 19.61
N ALA A 230 4.11 22.19 19.69
CA ALA A 230 3.24 22.92 18.76
C ALA A 230 3.57 22.74 17.29
N ASP A 231 4.84 22.60 16.98
CA ASP A 231 5.38 22.48 15.63
C ASP A 231 5.36 21.06 15.06
N HIS A 232 4.91 20.06 15.85
CA HIS A 232 4.70 18.69 15.38
C HIS A 232 3.42 18.52 14.55
N VAL A 233 2.90 19.60 13.99
CA VAL A 233 1.78 19.60 13.04
C VAL A 233 2.30 19.35 11.62
N ILE A 234 1.67 18.43 10.89
CA ILE A 234 1.94 18.19 9.48
C ILE A 234 1.08 19.16 8.65
N GLY A 235 1.71 20.16 8.06
CA GLY A 235 1.04 21.23 7.33
C GLY A 235 0.38 22.23 8.28
N GLU A 236 -0.90 22.50 8.09
CA GLU A 236 -1.65 23.53 8.83
C GLU A 236 -2.68 22.90 9.78
N VAL A 237 -2.92 23.58 10.91
CA VAL A 237 -4.00 23.23 11.84
C VAL A 237 -5.34 23.24 11.10
N GLY A 238 -6.13 22.19 11.28
CA GLY A 238 -7.42 22.01 10.61
C GLY A 238 -7.35 21.43 9.19
N ARG A 239 -6.17 21.30 8.59
CA ARG A 239 -6.00 20.77 7.22
C ARG A 239 -5.62 19.29 7.16
N GLY A 240 -5.62 18.59 8.29
CA GLY A 240 -5.22 17.19 8.39
C GLY A 240 -6.09 16.24 7.57
N PHE A 241 -7.42 16.43 7.54
CA PHE A 241 -8.30 15.57 6.75
C PHE A 241 -8.05 15.70 5.24
N GLN A 242 -7.84 16.90 4.76
CA GLN A 242 -7.49 17.13 3.35
C GLN A 242 -6.14 16.50 3.01
N ALA A 243 -5.15 16.59 3.92
CA ALA A 243 -3.84 15.97 3.75
C ALA A 243 -3.96 14.44 3.72
N ALA A 244 -4.80 13.84 4.58
CA ALA A 244 -5.09 12.41 4.56
C ALA A 244 -5.72 11.98 3.22
N MET A 245 -6.74 12.69 2.74
CA MET A 245 -7.40 12.36 1.48
C MET A 245 -6.47 12.51 0.27
N SER A 246 -5.63 13.52 0.25
CA SER A 246 -4.61 13.69 -0.80
C SER A 246 -3.61 12.52 -0.82
N PHE A 247 -3.13 12.11 0.36
CA PHE A 247 -2.24 10.95 0.50
C PHE A 247 -2.91 9.65 0.02
N LEU A 248 -4.15 9.38 0.47
CA LEU A 248 -4.90 8.19 0.08
C LEU A 248 -5.19 8.18 -1.43
N ASN A 249 -5.57 9.32 -2.02
CA ASN A 249 -5.82 9.40 -3.47
C ASN A 249 -4.55 9.13 -4.29
N GLY A 250 -3.41 9.68 -3.87
CA GLY A 250 -2.11 9.42 -4.51
C GLY A 250 -1.67 7.96 -4.39
N GLY A 251 -1.94 7.32 -3.25
CA GLY A 251 -1.61 5.91 -2.99
C GLY A 251 -2.39 4.91 -3.85
N ARG A 252 -3.61 5.27 -4.31
CA ARG A 252 -4.50 4.34 -5.04
C ARG A 252 -3.93 3.86 -6.38
N ALA A 253 -3.13 4.66 -7.07
CA ALA A 253 -2.40 4.21 -8.26
C ALA A 253 -1.46 3.03 -7.93
N GLY A 254 -0.77 3.10 -6.80
CA GLY A 254 0.07 2.00 -6.29
C GLY A 254 -0.73 0.75 -5.96
N PHE A 255 -1.92 0.87 -5.34
CA PHE A 255 -2.79 -0.28 -5.07
C PHE A 255 -3.35 -0.92 -6.34
N ALA A 256 -3.68 -0.12 -7.35
CA ALA A 256 -4.08 -0.63 -8.67
C ALA A 256 -2.92 -1.38 -9.34
N ALA A 257 -1.70 -0.82 -9.32
CA ALA A 257 -0.49 -1.42 -9.87
C ALA A 257 -0.11 -2.72 -9.14
N GLN A 258 -0.18 -2.74 -7.80
CA GLN A 258 0.05 -3.95 -7.02
C GLN A 258 -0.96 -5.05 -7.35
N SER A 259 -2.24 -4.69 -7.47
CA SER A 259 -3.30 -5.63 -7.86
C SER A 259 -3.08 -6.20 -9.25
N LEU A 260 -2.65 -5.36 -10.20
CA LEU A 260 -2.30 -5.75 -11.56
C LEU A 260 -1.15 -6.77 -11.57
N GLY A 261 -0.02 -6.46 -10.93
CA GLY A 261 1.14 -7.35 -10.88
C GLY A 261 0.84 -8.70 -10.21
N LEU A 262 0.04 -8.70 -9.13
CA LEU A 262 -0.40 -9.93 -8.46
C LEU A 262 -1.34 -10.77 -9.36
N ALA A 263 -2.23 -10.14 -10.12
CA ALA A 263 -3.09 -10.83 -11.06
C ALA A 263 -2.29 -11.47 -12.21
N GLU A 264 -1.27 -10.77 -12.71
CA GLU A 264 -0.35 -11.31 -13.72
C GLU A 264 0.43 -12.51 -13.19
N LEU A 265 0.98 -12.41 -11.97
CA LEU A 265 1.65 -13.53 -11.31
C LEU A 265 0.74 -14.76 -11.24
N CYS A 266 -0.51 -14.59 -10.79
CA CYS A 266 -1.46 -15.69 -10.70
C CYS A 266 -1.73 -16.32 -12.06
N LEU A 267 -1.91 -15.51 -13.10
CA LEU A 267 -2.17 -16.01 -14.45
C LEU A 267 -0.94 -16.74 -15.01
N ASP A 268 0.27 -16.18 -14.87
CA ASP A 268 1.51 -16.81 -15.34
C ASP A 268 1.70 -18.20 -14.69
N GLN A 269 1.48 -18.30 -13.38
CA GLN A 269 1.56 -19.56 -12.63
C GLN A 269 0.48 -20.57 -13.08
N ALA A 270 -0.76 -20.13 -13.25
CA ALA A 270 -1.85 -20.99 -13.67
C ALA A 270 -1.66 -21.52 -15.11
N VAL A 271 -1.17 -20.66 -16.01
CA VAL A 271 -0.85 -21.06 -17.40
C VAL A 271 0.29 -22.07 -17.43
N ALA A 272 1.36 -21.85 -16.66
CA ALA A 272 2.47 -22.79 -16.56
C ALA A 272 2.00 -24.16 -16.04
N HIS A 273 1.20 -24.17 -14.96
CA HIS A 273 0.63 -25.39 -14.40
C HIS A 273 -0.31 -26.10 -15.40
N ALA A 274 -1.21 -25.38 -16.06
CA ALA A 274 -2.15 -25.97 -17.00
C ALA A 274 -1.46 -26.62 -18.22
N ARG A 275 -0.29 -26.11 -18.63
CA ARG A 275 0.51 -26.69 -19.73
C ARG A 275 1.21 -28.00 -19.35
N THR A 276 1.58 -28.15 -18.09
CA THR A 276 2.40 -29.29 -17.62
C THR A 276 1.56 -30.36 -16.96
N ARG A 277 0.49 -29.98 -16.24
CA ARG A 277 -0.40 -30.92 -15.55
C ARG A 277 -1.30 -31.67 -16.53
N THR A 278 -1.26 -32.99 -16.50
CA THR A 278 -2.12 -33.86 -17.31
C THR A 278 -3.28 -34.43 -16.50
N ALA A 279 -4.45 -34.48 -17.11
CA ALA A 279 -5.63 -35.18 -16.62
C ALA A 279 -6.43 -35.70 -17.80
N PHE A 280 -7.08 -36.87 -17.65
CA PHE A 280 -7.82 -37.49 -18.74
C PHE A 280 -7.00 -37.71 -20.02
N GLY A 281 -5.69 -38.00 -19.86
CA GLY A 281 -4.77 -38.33 -20.95
C GLY A 281 -4.22 -37.13 -21.74
N ARG A 282 -4.48 -35.91 -21.34
CA ARG A 282 -3.97 -34.69 -22.02
C ARG A 282 -3.68 -33.54 -21.05
N PRO A 283 -2.87 -32.53 -21.45
CA PRO A 283 -2.66 -31.31 -20.65
C PRO A 283 -3.97 -30.61 -20.28
N LEU A 284 -4.04 -30.02 -19.08
CA LEU A 284 -5.24 -29.27 -18.66
C LEU A 284 -5.56 -28.11 -19.62
N ALA A 285 -4.53 -27.47 -20.17
CA ALA A 285 -4.67 -26.35 -21.10
C ALA A 285 -5.50 -26.67 -22.37
N GLU A 286 -5.60 -27.94 -22.77
CA GLU A 286 -6.37 -28.38 -23.94
C GLU A 286 -7.88 -28.43 -23.66
N ASN A 287 -8.28 -28.30 -22.40
CA ASN A 287 -9.69 -28.27 -22.02
C ASN A 287 -10.22 -26.84 -22.03
N GLN A 288 -11.27 -26.56 -22.81
CA GLN A 288 -11.87 -25.22 -22.88
C GLN A 288 -12.39 -24.73 -21.53
N GLY A 289 -12.85 -25.65 -20.64
CA GLY A 289 -13.21 -25.35 -19.26
C GLY A 289 -12.05 -24.80 -18.41
N VAL A 290 -10.80 -24.93 -18.87
CA VAL A 290 -9.60 -24.37 -18.25
C VAL A 290 -9.08 -23.17 -19.05
N SER A 291 -8.93 -23.34 -20.38
CA SER A 291 -8.30 -22.31 -21.22
C SER A 291 -9.18 -21.05 -21.40
N PHE A 292 -10.50 -21.15 -21.44
CA PHE A 292 -11.39 -20.00 -21.57
C PHE A 292 -11.38 -19.09 -20.33
N PRO A 293 -11.53 -19.58 -19.08
CA PRO A 293 -11.34 -18.77 -17.89
C PRO A 293 -9.98 -18.06 -17.82
N LEU A 294 -8.90 -18.69 -18.28
CA LEU A 294 -7.57 -18.07 -18.34
C LEU A 294 -7.50 -16.98 -19.41
N ALA A 295 -8.16 -17.15 -20.56
CA ALA A 295 -8.28 -16.13 -21.59
C ALA A 295 -9.08 -14.91 -21.09
N GLU A 296 -10.17 -15.12 -20.36
CA GLU A 296 -10.93 -14.05 -19.70
C GLU A 296 -10.07 -13.31 -18.67
N CYS A 297 -9.29 -14.04 -17.86
CA CYS A 297 -8.33 -13.43 -16.92
C CYS A 297 -7.35 -12.52 -17.66
N LYS A 298 -6.82 -12.94 -18.81
CA LYS A 298 -5.91 -12.10 -19.62
C LYS A 298 -6.59 -10.81 -20.09
N ALA A 299 -7.82 -10.88 -20.56
CA ALA A 299 -8.57 -9.69 -21.00
C ALA A 299 -8.84 -8.71 -19.83
N GLU A 300 -9.20 -9.22 -18.65
CA GLU A 300 -9.41 -8.41 -17.45
C GLU A 300 -8.11 -7.74 -16.98
N ILE A 301 -6.98 -8.44 -17.03
CA ILE A 301 -5.64 -7.90 -16.70
C ILE A 301 -5.27 -6.75 -17.65
N GLU A 302 -5.55 -6.86 -18.94
CA GLU A 302 -5.30 -5.75 -19.88
C GLU A 302 -6.16 -4.52 -19.55
N ALA A 303 -7.43 -4.72 -19.19
CA ALA A 303 -8.29 -3.61 -18.75
C ALA A 303 -7.74 -2.94 -17.47
N MET A 304 -7.29 -3.74 -16.48
CA MET A 304 -6.65 -3.25 -15.25
C MET A 304 -5.39 -2.44 -15.57
N ARG A 305 -4.55 -2.91 -16.49
CA ARG A 305 -3.32 -2.24 -16.92
C ARG A 305 -3.59 -0.84 -17.42
N TRP A 306 -4.51 -0.70 -18.36
CA TRP A 306 -4.82 0.60 -18.93
C TRP A 306 -5.46 1.57 -17.95
N MET A 307 -6.30 1.10 -17.03
CA MET A 307 -6.83 1.92 -15.95
C MET A 307 -5.73 2.40 -15.00
N THR A 308 -4.80 1.50 -14.64
CA THR A 308 -3.67 1.82 -13.75
C THR A 308 -2.74 2.84 -14.40
N TYR A 309 -2.35 2.62 -15.65
CA TYR A 309 -1.42 3.51 -16.35
C TYR A 309 -2.06 4.87 -16.68
N HIS A 310 -3.34 4.88 -17.04
CA HIS A 310 -4.09 6.12 -17.22
C HIS A 310 -4.13 6.95 -15.93
N LEU A 311 -4.49 6.33 -14.80
CA LEU A 311 -4.51 7.03 -13.49
C LEU A 311 -3.13 7.58 -13.15
N ALA A 312 -2.08 6.78 -13.30
CA ALA A 312 -0.73 7.19 -12.97
C ALA A 312 -0.25 8.36 -13.86
N TRP A 313 -0.48 8.26 -15.17
CA TRP A 313 -0.20 9.33 -16.12
C TRP A 313 -1.00 10.60 -15.82
N ALA A 314 -2.32 10.48 -15.56
CA ALA A 314 -3.17 11.61 -15.23
C ALA A 314 -2.72 12.31 -13.95
N THR A 315 -2.21 11.55 -12.97
CA THR A 315 -1.62 12.10 -11.74
C THR A 315 -0.38 12.94 -12.06
N ASP A 316 0.49 12.48 -12.96
CA ASP A 316 1.70 13.21 -13.37
C ASP A 316 1.37 14.48 -14.19
N GLN A 317 0.23 14.52 -14.89
CA GLN A 317 -0.23 15.68 -15.64
C GLN A 317 -1.02 16.70 -14.80
N ALA A 318 -1.45 16.31 -13.61
CA ALA A 318 -2.32 17.14 -12.80
C ALA A 318 -1.55 18.32 -12.18
N ASP A 319 -2.04 19.52 -12.43
CA ASP A 319 -1.60 20.78 -11.80
C ASP A 319 -2.23 21.04 -10.42
N GLY A 320 -2.74 19.99 -9.77
CA GLY A 320 -3.43 20.03 -8.48
C GLY A 320 -4.96 20.03 -8.53
N SER A 321 -5.59 19.82 -9.69
CA SER A 321 -7.06 19.74 -9.82
C SER A 321 -7.63 18.41 -9.26
N GLY A 322 -7.92 18.39 -7.94
CA GLY A 322 -8.16 17.17 -7.17
C GLY A 322 -9.43 16.37 -7.46
N ALA A 323 -10.51 16.96 -8.02
CA ALA A 323 -11.81 16.27 -8.12
C ALA A 323 -11.87 15.20 -9.22
N ALA A 324 -11.35 15.50 -10.42
CA ALA A 324 -11.31 14.54 -11.54
C ALA A 324 -10.39 13.35 -11.17
N LEU A 325 -9.22 13.65 -10.60
CA LEU A 325 -8.27 12.64 -10.16
C LEU A 325 -8.84 11.73 -9.04
N ALA A 326 -9.66 12.29 -8.13
CA ALA A 326 -10.33 11.51 -7.09
C ALA A 326 -11.31 10.48 -7.68
N LEU A 327 -12.02 10.83 -8.75
CA LEU A 327 -12.92 9.89 -9.46
C LEU A 327 -12.12 8.79 -10.16
N ASP A 328 -11.10 9.14 -10.94
CA ASP A 328 -10.26 8.17 -11.65
C ASP A 328 -9.56 7.21 -10.68
N SER A 329 -9.05 7.74 -9.55
CA SER A 329 -8.42 6.92 -8.51
C SER A 329 -9.41 5.94 -7.86
N SER A 330 -10.66 6.37 -7.66
CA SER A 330 -11.71 5.50 -7.11
C SER A 330 -12.11 4.41 -8.11
N ILE A 331 -12.25 4.73 -9.40
CA ILE A 331 -12.56 3.77 -10.46
C ILE A 331 -11.44 2.73 -10.57
N ALA A 332 -10.20 3.17 -10.69
CA ALA A 332 -9.06 2.27 -10.85
C ALA A 332 -8.86 1.36 -9.63
N LYS A 333 -8.88 1.95 -8.42
CA LYS A 333 -8.74 1.16 -7.18
C LYS A 333 -9.86 0.11 -7.06
N PHE A 334 -11.10 0.51 -7.22
CA PHE A 334 -12.24 -0.42 -7.15
C PHE A 334 -12.13 -1.53 -8.19
N TYR A 335 -11.99 -1.18 -9.46
CA TYR A 335 -11.96 -2.17 -10.53
C TYR A 335 -10.77 -3.12 -10.40
N CYS A 336 -9.55 -2.59 -10.20
CA CYS A 336 -8.34 -3.41 -10.15
C CYS A 336 -8.34 -4.37 -8.96
N THR A 337 -8.72 -3.92 -7.74
CA THR A 337 -8.72 -4.81 -6.58
C THR A 337 -9.77 -5.91 -6.67
N GLU A 338 -10.97 -5.61 -7.21
CA GLU A 338 -12.03 -6.61 -7.40
C GLU A 338 -11.67 -7.61 -8.50
N ARG A 339 -11.15 -7.14 -9.63
CA ARG A 339 -10.78 -8.03 -10.74
C ARG A 339 -9.56 -8.88 -10.41
N ALA A 340 -8.54 -8.33 -9.74
CA ALA A 340 -7.37 -9.10 -9.32
C ALA A 340 -7.76 -10.27 -8.40
N TYR A 341 -8.67 -10.03 -7.44
CA TYR A 341 -9.19 -11.09 -6.58
C TYR A 341 -9.91 -12.18 -7.40
N ALA A 342 -10.78 -11.79 -8.34
CA ALA A 342 -11.50 -12.72 -9.19
C ALA A 342 -10.56 -13.51 -10.13
N VAL A 343 -9.51 -12.87 -10.65
CA VAL A 343 -8.45 -13.52 -11.43
C VAL A 343 -7.70 -14.55 -10.58
N ALA A 344 -7.27 -14.17 -9.38
CA ALA A 344 -6.53 -15.06 -8.49
C ALA A 344 -7.38 -16.28 -8.08
N ASP A 345 -8.68 -16.11 -7.80
CA ASP A 345 -9.60 -17.17 -7.46
C ASP A 345 -9.74 -18.18 -8.62
N ARG A 346 -9.96 -17.69 -9.85
CA ARG A 346 -10.02 -18.56 -11.04
C ARG A 346 -8.70 -19.27 -11.33
N CYS A 347 -7.57 -18.57 -11.16
CA CYS A 347 -6.25 -19.16 -11.33
C CYS A 347 -5.96 -20.23 -10.27
N LEU A 348 -6.33 -19.98 -9.00
CA LEU A 348 -6.18 -20.96 -7.92
C LEU A 348 -6.96 -22.23 -8.20
N GLN A 349 -8.17 -22.14 -8.76
CA GLN A 349 -9.00 -23.28 -9.12
C GLN A 349 -8.31 -24.25 -10.10
N VAL A 350 -7.44 -23.73 -10.99
CA VAL A 350 -6.69 -24.55 -11.96
C VAL A 350 -5.72 -25.53 -11.27
N PHE A 351 -5.22 -25.16 -10.08
CA PHE A 351 -4.33 -26.01 -9.28
C PHE A 351 -5.06 -27.13 -8.53
N GLY A 352 -6.41 -27.08 -8.44
CA GLY A 352 -7.19 -28.05 -7.66
C GLY A 352 -6.73 -28.05 -6.19
N GLY A 353 -6.58 -29.24 -5.61
CA GLY A 353 -6.17 -29.39 -4.20
C GLY A 353 -4.82 -28.74 -3.86
N MET A 354 -3.88 -28.68 -4.81
CA MET A 354 -2.61 -27.98 -4.62
C MET A 354 -2.78 -26.47 -4.40
N GLY A 355 -3.79 -25.86 -5.01
CA GLY A 355 -4.08 -24.44 -4.84
C GLY A 355 -4.49 -24.05 -3.43
N LEU A 356 -4.94 -25.01 -2.61
CA LEU A 356 -5.35 -24.77 -1.22
C LEU A 356 -4.20 -24.86 -0.21
N LEU A 357 -3.02 -25.33 -0.66
CA LEU A 357 -1.87 -25.50 0.23
C LEU A 357 -1.19 -24.14 0.47
N ARG A 358 -0.76 -23.92 1.71
CA ARG A 358 0.00 -22.70 2.11
C ARG A 358 1.31 -22.51 1.33
N GLU A 359 1.90 -23.60 0.88
CA GLU A 359 3.08 -23.64 0.01
C GLU A 359 2.74 -23.31 -1.45
N GLY A 360 1.45 -23.24 -1.78
CA GLY A 360 0.97 -22.94 -3.12
C GLY A 360 1.28 -21.51 -3.55
N PRO A 361 1.56 -21.28 -4.84
CA PRO A 361 2.00 -19.98 -5.32
C PRO A 361 0.92 -18.89 -5.25
N ILE A 362 -0.38 -19.27 -5.23
CA ILE A 362 -1.52 -18.34 -5.37
C ILE A 362 -2.27 -18.14 -4.05
N GLU A 363 -2.28 -19.12 -3.13
CA GLU A 363 -3.05 -19.06 -1.89
C GLU A 363 -2.76 -17.78 -1.08
N ARG A 364 -1.50 -17.48 -0.85
CA ARG A 364 -1.07 -16.26 -0.14
C ARG A 364 -1.50 -15.00 -0.89
N VAL A 365 -1.36 -14.99 -2.22
CA VAL A 365 -1.76 -13.86 -3.07
C VAL A 365 -3.26 -13.61 -2.96
N LEU A 366 -4.08 -14.65 -2.99
CA LEU A 366 -5.54 -14.56 -2.84
C LEU A 366 -5.92 -13.92 -1.49
N ARG A 367 -5.31 -14.35 -0.39
CA ARG A 367 -5.52 -13.74 0.93
C ARG A 367 -5.12 -12.26 0.96
N HIS A 368 -3.99 -11.92 0.36
CA HIS A 368 -3.53 -10.53 0.29
C HIS A 368 -4.48 -9.66 -0.56
N LEU A 369 -4.89 -10.13 -1.73
CA LEU A 369 -5.85 -9.43 -2.60
C LEU A 369 -7.20 -9.21 -1.90
N ARG A 370 -7.62 -10.12 -1.00
CA ARG A 370 -8.82 -9.89 -0.19
C ARG A 370 -8.70 -8.68 0.72
N VAL A 371 -7.50 -8.43 1.26
CA VAL A 371 -7.22 -7.25 2.10
C VAL A 371 -7.29 -5.96 1.27
N LEU A 372 -6.72 -5.97 0.04
CA LEU A 372 -6.69 -4.78 -0.82
C LEU A 372 -8.09 -4.23 -1.17
N ARG A 373 -9.13 -5.06 -1.12
CA ARG A 373 -10.53 -4.64 -1.31
C ARG A 373 -11.09 -3.82 -0.14
N VAL A 374 -10.44 -3.89 1.03
CA VAL A 374 -10.90 -3.26 2.29
C VAL A 374 -10.08 -2.03 2.65
N VAL A 375 -8.76 -2.11 2.54
CA VAL A 375 -7.86 -1.01 2.93
C VAL A 375 -7.93 0.18 1.97
N GLU A 376 -7.49 1.35 2.41
CA GLU A 376 -7.43 2.60 1.64
C GLU A 376 -8.80 3.04 1.07
N GLY A 377 -9.85 2.77 1.85
CA GLY A 377 -11.24 2.95 1.45
C GLY A 377 -11.77 1.72 0.73
N ALA A 378 -12.67 1.00 1.41
CA ALA A 378 -13.29 -0.22 0.90
C ALA A 378 -13.97 -0.02 -0.46
N SER A 379 -14.16 -1.12 -1.19
CA SER A 379 -14.83 -1.10 -2.51
C SER A 379 -16.15 -0.33 -2.49
N GLU A 380 -16.89 -0.40 -1.39
CA GLU A 380 -18.16 0.31 -1.18
C GLU A 380 -17.96 1.82 -1.11
N VAL A 381 -16.88 2.27 -0.45
CA VAL A 381 -16.51 3.71 -0.39
C VAL A 381 -16.13 4.22 -1.77
N GLN A 382 -15.39 3.43 -2.57
CA GLN A 382 -15.05 3.81 -3.94
C GLN A 382 -16.31 3.91 -4.80
N LYS A 383 -17.23 2.95 -4.70
CA LYS A 383 -18.54 3.00 -5.40
C LYS A 383 -19.36 4.22 -4.99
N LEU A 384 -19.31 4.63 -3.71
CA LEU A 384 -19.99 5.84 -3.25
C LEU A 384 -19.45 7.10 -3.94
N VAL A 385 -18.12 7.21 -4.10
CA VAL A 385 -17.49 8.33 -4.85
C VAL A 385 -17.94 8.32 -6.32
N ILE A 386 -17.96 7.14 -6.94
CA ILE A 386 -18.39 6.98 -8.34
C ILE A 386 -19.89 7.32 -8.48
N ALA A 387 -20.75 6.82 -7.59
CA ALA A 387 -22.19 7.09 -7.62
C ALA A 387 -22.49 8.60 -7.50
N ARG A 388 -21.80 9.29 -6.58
CA ARG A 388 -21.94 10.75 -6.44
C ARG A 388 -21.54 11.51 -7.71
N SER A 389 -20.57 11.03 -8.48
CA SER A 389 -20.20 11.64 -9.77
C SER A 389 -21.29 11.48 -10.83
N LEU A 390 -22.19 10.52 -10.66
CA LEU A 390 -23.38 10.28 -11.48
C LEU A 390 -24.62 11.05 -11.01
N GLY A 391 -24.52 11.79 -9.91
CA GLY A 391 -25.63 12.49 -9.29
C GLY A 391 -26.56 11.61 -8.44
N LEU A 392 -26.07 10.43 -8.01
CA LEU A 392 -26.80 9.47 -7.17
C LEU A 392 -26.42 9.59 -5.69
#